data_00a8c05b54183b6936b762b4dc50f196
#
_entry.id   00a8c05b54183b6936b762b4dc50f196
#
_cell.length_a   1.000
_cell.length_b   1.000
_cell.length_c   1.000
_cell.angle_alpha   90.00
_cell.angle_beta   90.00
_cell.angle_gamma   90.00
#
_symmetry.space_group_name_H-M   'P 1'
#
loop_
_entity.id
_entity.type
_entity.pdbx_description
1 polymer ?
#
loop_
_entity_poly.entity_id
_entity_poly.type
_entity_poly.pdbx_seq_one_letter_code
_entity_poly.pdbx_strand_id
1 'polypeptide(L)'
;DLARLTIEFGFGDIYSRPGLDLKSREIATVAALTALGYALPQLKVHIKAALNVGCTQDEIKEIIIQMTAYAGFPAALNAMFAAKEVFQSL
;
A
#
# COMPACT_ATOMS: atom_id res chain seq x y z
N ASP A 1 -9.55 -11.58 17.76
CA ASP A 1 -9.73 -10.19 18.16
C ASP A 1 -8.87 -9.22 17.35
N LEU A 2 -7.61 -9.56 17.08
CA LEU A 2 -6.77 -8.69 16.26
C LEU A 2 -7.35 -8.50 14.85
N ALA A 3 -7.83 -9.58 14.24
CA ALA A 3 -8.46 -9.50 12.91
C ALA A 3 -9.71 -8.61 12.97
N ARG A 4 -10.55 -8.77 14.00
CA ARG A 4 -11.75 -7.95 14.18
C ARG A 4 -11.41 -6.48 14.36
N LEU A 5 -10.43 -6.18 15.21
CA LEU A 5 -9.98 -4.81 15.46
C LEU A 5 -9.40 -4.16 14.19
N THR A 6 -8.63 -4.93 13.41
CA THR A 6 -8.09 -4.44 12.15
C THR A 6 -9.20 -4.04 11.19
N ILE A 7 -10.23 -4.89 11.05
CA ILE A 7 -11.34 -4.61 10.13
C ILE A 7 -12.19 -3.46 10.66
N GLU A 8 -12.57 -3.49 11.94
CA GLU A 8 -13.45 -2.46 12.51
C GLU A 8 -12.79 -1.09 12.53
N PHE A 9 -11.55 -0.99 12.97
CA PHE A 9 -10.86 0.29 13.06
C PHE A 9 -10.34 0.73 11.69
N GLY A 10 -9.54 -0.12 11.01
CA GLY A 10 -8.90 0.25 9.75
C GLY A 10 -9.91 0.52 8.64
N PHE A 11 -10.76 -0.44 8.35
CA PHE A 11 -11.73 -0.28 7.27
C PHE A 11 -13.02 0.37 7.72
N GLY A 12 -13.47 0.08 8.94
CA GLY A 12 -14.71 0.65 9.49
C GLY A 12 -14.56 2.12 9.84
N ASP A 13 -13.61 2.47 10.70
CA ASP A 13 -13.49 3.82 11.21
C ASP A 13 -12.62 4.74 10.33
N ILE A 14 -11.53 4.21 9.78
CA ILE A 14 -10.58 5.06 9.04
C ILE A 14 -10.94 5.13 7.57
N TYR A 15 -11.02 3.99 6.87
CA TYR A 15 -11.21 4.00 5.42
C TYR A 15 -12.60 4.46 4.98
N SER A 16 -13.59 4.44 5.89
CA SER A 16 -14.93 4.95 5.59
C SER A 16 -15.08 6.45 5.79
N ARG A 17 -14.04 7.15 6.27
CA ARG A 17 -14.10 8.60 6.46
C ARG A 17 -14.24 9.31 5.12
N PRO A 18 -15.12 10.32 5.00
CA PRO A 18 -15.39 10.97 3.71
C PRO A 18 -14.34 11.97 3.24
N GLY A 19 -13.33 12.28 4.08
CA GLY A 19 -12.33 13.32 3.78
C GLY A 19 -11.37 12.97 2.65
N LEU A 20 -11.18 11.68 2.34
CA LEU A 20 -10.38 11.20 1.22
C LEU A 20 -11.10 10.03 0.57
N ASP A 21 -10.99 9.88 -0.73
CA ASP A 21 -11.51 8.71 -1.42
C ASP A 21 -10.64 7.47 -1.17
N LEU A 22 -11.14 6.30 -1.53
CA LEU A 22 -10.46 5.03 -1.30
C LEU A 22 -9.15 4.94 -2.07
N LYS A 23 -9.11 5.43 -3.30
CA LYS A 23 -7.88 5.42 -4.11
C LYS A 23 -6.78 6.21 -3.42
N SER A 24 -7.08 7.42 -2.94
CA SER A 24 -6.11 8.27 -2.24
C SER A 24 -5.65 7.61 -0.93
N ARG A 25 -6.55 6.96 -0.19
CA ARG A 25 -6.19 6.25 1.03
C ARG A 25 -5.24 5.09 0.75
N GLU A 26 -5.50 4.31 -0.32
CA GLU A 26 -4.61 3.22 -0.68
C GLU A 26 -3.24 3.72 -1.17
N ILE A 27 -3.19 4.85 -1.89
CA ILE A 27 -1.93 5.48 -2.28
C ILE A 27 -1.10 5.82 -1.03
N ALA A 28 -1.73 6.48 -0.06
CA ALA A 28 -1.07 6.83 1.20
C ALA A 28 -0.59 5.59 1.97
N THR A 29 -1.40 4.52 1.97
CA THR A 29 -1.07 3.27 2.65
C THR A 29 0.11 2.57 1.98
N VAL A 30 0.12 2.47 0.65
CA VAL A 30 1.25 1.88 -0.09
C VAL A 30 2.53 2.65 0.20
N ALA A 31 2.48 3.98 0.21
CA ALA A 31 3.64 4.82 0.54
C ALA A 31 4.12 4.55 1.97
N ALA A 32 3.20 4.54 2.94
CA ALA A 32 3.53 4.33 4.35
C ALA A 32 4.17 2.95 4.58
N LEU A 33 3.58 1.89 4.02
CA LEU A 33 4.07 0.52 4.20
C LEU A 33 5.42 0.31 3.50
N THR A 34 5.62 0.96 2.35
CA THR A 34 6.93 0.98 1.68
C THR A 34 7.98 1.61 2.61
N ALA A 35 7.67 2.77 3.18
CA ALA A 35 8.60 3.50 4.05
C ALA A 35 8.92 2.74 5.34
N LEU A 36 7.95 2.03 5.91
CA LEU A 36 8.19 1.20 7.11
C LEU A 36 9.24 0.13 6.85
N GLY A 37 9.28 -0.45 5.67
CA GLY A 37 10.32 -1.39 5.24
C GLY A 37 10.16 -2.82 5.74
N TYR A 38 9.44 -3.05 6.83
CA TYR A 38 9.25 -4.37 7.42
C TYR A 38 7.85 -4.96 7.15
N ALA A 39 6.92 -4.17 6.65
CA ALA A 39 5.52 -4.58 6.54
C ALA A 39 5.20 -5.11 5.12
N LEU A 40 6.06 -5.99 4.60
CA LEU A 40 5.92 -6.49 3.22
C LEU A 40 4.64 -7.31 2.99
N PRO A 41 4.21 -8.20 3.91
CA PRO A 41 2.94 -8.90 3.69
C PRO A 41 1.75 -7.96 3.58
N GLN A 42 1.68 -6.94 4.44
CA GLN A 42 0.62 -5.95 4.42
C GLN A 42 0.71 -5.08 3.16
N LEU A 43 1.93 -4.74 2.73
CA LEU A 43 2.14 -4.00 1.50
C LEU A 43 1.56 -4.73 0.30
N LYS A 44 1.79 -6.05 0.18
CA LYS A 44 1.22 -6.84 -0.92
C LYS A 44 -0.30 -6.79 -0.93
N VAL A 45 -0.93 -6.90 0.24
CA VAL A 45 -2.40 -6.80 0.37
C VAL A 45 -2.87 -5.44 -0.14
N HIS A 46 -2.21 -4.36 0.27
CA HIS A 46 -2.63 -3.01 -0.08
C HIS A 46 -2.28 -2.61 -1.52
N ILE A 47 -1.23 -3.18 -2.12
CA ILE A 47 -0.98 -3.02 -3.55
C ILE A 47 -2.15 -3.59 -4.35
N LYS A 48 -2.62 -4.79 -4.00
CA LYS A 48 -3.79 -5.37 -4.65
C LYS A 48 -5.05 -4.54 -4.42
N ALA A 49 -5.25 -4.06 -3.21
CA ALA A 49 -6.38 -3.19 -2.89
C ALA A 49 -6.31 -1.87 -3.68
N ALA A 50 -5.12 -1.30 -3.83
CA ALA A 50 -4.93 -0.09 -4.63
C ALA A 50 -5.31 -0.32 -6.09
N LEU A 51 -4.92 -1.45 -6.67
CA LEU A 51 -5.33 -1.82 -8.03
C LEU A 51 -6.85 -1.94 -8.12
N ASN A 52 -7.49 -2.54 -7.12
CA ASN A 52 -8.94 -2.72 -7.10
C ASN A 52 -9.72 -1.40 -7.04
N VAL A 53 -9.14 -0.35 -6.49
CA VAL A 53 -9.79 0.96 -6.38
C VAL A 53 -9.31 1.96 -7.44
N GLY A 54 -8.62 1.49 -8.46
CA GLY A 54 -8.34 2.28 -9.66
C GLY A 54 -6.89 2.74 -9.83
N CYS A 55 -5.96 2.36 -8.96
CA CYS A 55 -4.54 2.59 -9.22
C CYS A 55 -4.08 1.69 -10.38
N THR A 56 -3.22 2.23 -11.21
CA THR A 56 -2.53 1.43 -12.24
C THR A 56 -1.24 0.86 -11.65
N GLN A 57 -0.69 -0.16 -12.30
CA GLN A 57 0.61 -0.70 -11.92
C GLN A 57 1.69 0.37 -11.99
N ASP A 58 1.64 1.23 -13.02
CA ASP A 58 2.60 2.31 -13.17
C ASP A 58 2.50 3.33 -12.02
N GLU A 59 1.28 3.67 -11.60
CA GLU A 59 1.10 4.56 -10.45
C GLU A 59 1.69 3.96 -9.17
N ILE A 60 1.50 2.67 -8.94
CA ILE A 60 2.09 1.99 -7.78
C ILE A 60 3.62 2.04 -7.84
N LYS A 61 4.21 1.78 -9.00
CA LYS A 61 5.66 1.88 -9.18
C LYS A 61 6.16 3.30 -8.87
N GLU A 62 5.45 4.32 -9.33
CA GLU A 62 5.83 5.71 -9.08
C GLU A 62 5.77 6.08 -7.60
N ILE A 63 4.78 5.58 -6.86
CA ILE A 63 4.70 5.77 -5.41
C ILE A 63 5.94 5.18 -4.72
N ILE A 64 6.30 3.96 -5.09
CA ILE A 64 7.45 3.26 -4.51
C ILE A 64 8.76 4.00 -4.84
N ILE A 65 8.91 4.44 -6.08
CA ILE A 65 10.08 5.23 -6.51
C ILE A 65 10.19 6.51 -5.67
N GLN A 66 9.08 7.19 -5.44
CA GLN A 66 9.07 8.41 -4.63
C GLN A 66 9.57 8.14 -3.20
N MET A 67 9.26 6.98 -2.63
CA MET A 67 9.68 6.63 -1.27
C MET A 67 11.18 6.43 -1.14
N THR A 68 11.91 6.28 -2.24
CA THR A 68 13.37 6.28 -2.22
C THR A 68 13.92 7.55 -1.57
N ALA A 69 13.29 8.70 -1.81
CA ALA A 69 13.71 9.98 -1.27
C ALA A 69 13.51 10.09 0.25
N TYR A 70 12.61 9.30 0.83
CA TYR A 70 12.23 9.43 2.25
C TYR A 70 12.64 8.22 3.08
N ALA A 71 12.72 7.04 2.48
CA ALA A 71 12.98 5.79 3.21
C ALA A 71 14.25 5.07 2.74
N GLY A 72 14.86 5.51 1.64
CA GLY A 72 16.09 4.94 1.10
C GLY A 72 15.86 3.80 0.11
N PHE A 73 16.94 3.46 -0.60
CA PHE A 73 16.89 2.43 -1.64
C PHE A 73 16.49 1.04 -1.14
N PRO A 74 17.01 0.54 0.00
CA PRO A 74 16.63 -0.81 0.43
C PRO A 74 15.13 -0.98 0.64
N ALA A 75 14.46 -0.01 1.28
CA ALA A 75 13.01 -0.06 1.50
C ALA A 75 12.27 -0.03 0.16
N ALA A 76 12.65 0.86 -0.75
CA ALA A 76 12.01 0.97 -2.06
C ALA A 76 12.25 -0.28 -2.91
N LEU A 77 13.45 -0.85 -2.89
CA LEU A 77 13.76 -2.08 -3.63
C LEU A 77 12.91 -3.25 -3.11
N ASN A 78 12.83 -3.42 -1.79
CA ASN A 78 12.02 -4.48 -1.20
C ASN A 78 10.54 -4.31 -1.56
N ALA A 79 10.05 -3.08 -1.54
CA ALA A 79 8.66 -2.78 -1.94
C ALA A 79 8.44 -3.08 -3.42
N MET A 80 9.40 -2.77 -4.28
CA MET A 80 9.28 -3.06 -5.71
C MET A 80 9.27 -4.57 -5.99
N PHE A 81 10.06 -5.35 -5.26
CA PHE A 81 9.99 -6.82 -5.35
C PHE A 81 8.62 -7.33 -4.91
N ALA A 82 8.06 -6.78 -3.83
CA ALA A 82 6.72 -7.14 -3.38
C ALA A 82 5.65 -6.80 -4.43
N ALA A 83 5.75 -5.62 -5.04
CA ALA A 83 4.83 -5.20 -6.10
C ALA A 83 4.93 -6.13 -7.31
N LYS A 84 6.15 -6.51 -7.71
CA LYS A 84 6.37 -7.43 -8.81
C LYS A 84 5.69 -8.77 -8.57
N GLU A 85 5.79 -9.31 -7.36
CA GLU A 85 5.10 -10.56 -7.00
C GLU A 85 3.58 -10.43 -7.15
N VAL A 86 3.01 -9.33 -6.67
CA VAL A 86 1.56 -9.08 -6.80
C VAL A 86 1.17 -9.00 -8.26
N PHE A 87 1.91 -8.23 -9.07
CA PHE A 87 1.60 -8.05 -10.49
C PHE A 87 1.67 -9.36 -11.26
N GLN A 88 2.62 -10.23 -10.93
CA GLN A 88 2.76 -11.54 -11.57
C GLN A 88 1.66 -12.52 -11.16
N SER A 89 0.98 -12.29 -10.05
CA SER A 89 -0.10 -13.16 -9.56
C SER A 89 -1.49 -12.78 -10.05
N LEU A 90 -1.60 -11.70 -10.79
CA LEU A 90 -2.90 -11.22 -11.31
C LEU A 90 -3.43 -12.07 -12.46
#